data_2864fbe20b254679118df830d3cbc058
#
_entry.id   2864fbe20b254679118df830d3cbc058
#
_cell.length_a   1.000
_cell.length_b   1.000
_cell.length_c   1.000
_cell.angle_alpha   90.00
_cell.angle_beta   90.00
_cell.angle_gamma   90.00
#
_symmetry.space_group_name_H-M   'P 1'
#
loop_
_entity.id
_entity.type
_entity.pdbx_description
1 polymer ?
#
loop_
_entity_poly.entity_id
_entity_poly.type
_entity_poly.pdbx_seq_one_letter_code
_entity_poly.pdbx_strand_id
1 'polypeptide(L)'
;WIHPELGKSTFEVTFGNFTDCINDILSGSVKLAMGPLQEGVSAANKTFGVLANIYGGFKGIMSNMSKSLKEFISKFTEMQFNILIPLQYVLIKINDIYQKINSVLRIVLNTIVTGLRSVKAFFQMFVDSVNGFLYIVAAFIATMWALVVPTIGATSPIAIGATVFFVSLSIPLGYMKYWLDIIFNIASGETPPYECFDADTSIMLRDGSIKKISEIIIGDTLIDGGVVTAKIKLNYKQHKMYNIDNTIVSGTHSVMYKNDWIPVENHPNKKPIKNYHKPYLYCLNTSTKRIIINNTIFSDWDEIDDQEWYKLMISANKHIPHSFKKKNVHPYLDAGLDGNTPIEAHNGKMVLLKNIKTNDILKNGIRVAGIVEIDGLNLKSVREYQIGTTTFIGAPNQWVKYLGNNFTTLDLDESKTVQHPKKLYHIITDKKFFHLGVLKIYDYNSAIELFLSMNYV
;
A
#
# COMPACT_ATOMS: atom_id res chain seq x y z
N TRP A 1 -20.41 -23.48 49.18
CA TRP A 1 -19.47 -23.31 50.26
C TRP A 1 -19.79 -22.05 51.06
N ILE A 2 -20.77 -22.19 51.89
CA ILE A 2 -21.23 -21.10 52.74
C ILE A 2 -20.72 -21.43 54.16
N HIS A 3 -19.62 -20.77 54.57
CA HIS A 3 -19.29 -20.73 56.00
C HIS A 3 -20.07 -19.57 56.61
N PRO A 4 -20.91 -19.81 57.63
CA PRO A 4 -21.65 -18.75 58.27
C PRO A 4 -20.68 -17.83 59.02
N GLU A 5 -20.61 -16.57 58.63
CA GLU A 5 -19.91 -15.52 59.37
C GLU A 5 -20.89 -14.80 60.27
N LEU A 6 -20.56 -14.67 61.57
CA LEU A 6 -21.38 -14.00 62.53
C LEU A 6 -21.59 -12.52 62.16
N GLY A 7 -22.87 -12.14 61.94
CA GLY A 7 -23.23 -10.77 61.62
C GLY A 7 -23.44 -10.40 60.17
N LYS A 8 -23.23 -11.34 59.23
CA LYS A 8 -23.49 -11.11 57.80
C LYS A 8 -24.64 -11.98 57.30
N SER A 9 -25.43 -11.46 56.36
CA SER A 9 -26.47 -12.23 55.69
C SER A 9 -25.87 -13.28 54.73
N THR A 10 -26.58 -14.40 54.54
CA THR A 10 -26.16 -15.46 53.57
C THR A 10 -25.86 -14.90 52.18
N PHE A 11 -26.59 -13.85 51.78
CA PHE A 11 -26.43 -13.18 50.53
C PHE A 11 -25.09 -12.41 50.48
N GLU A 12 -24.72 -11.67 51.52
CA GLU A 12 -23.46 -10.91 51.62
C GLU A 12 -22.23 -11.82 51.55
N VAL A 13 -22.29 -12.94 52.27
CA VAL A 13 -21.21 -13.94 52.26
C VAL A 13 -21.09 -14.62 50.89
N THR A 14 -22.24 -14.97 50.29
CA THR A 14 -22.24 -15.61 48.96
C THR A 14 -21.76 -14.64 47.87
N PHE A 15 -22.18 -13.39 47.95
CA PHE A 15 -21.77 -12.35 46.98
C PHE A 15 -20.28 -11.97 47.15
N GLY A 16 -19.79 -11.91 48.41
CA GLY A 16 -18.36 -11.72 48.67
C GLY A 16 -17.51 -12.84 48.08
N ASN A 17 -17.83 -14.09 48.41
CA ASN A 17 -17.11 -15.26 47.88
C ASN A 17 -17.18 -15.38 46.37
N PHE A 18 -18.29 -15.00 45.74
CA PHE A 18 -18.44 -14.95 44.28
C PHE A 18 -17.54 -13.86 43.68
N THR A 19 -17.51 -12.68 44.30
CA THR A 19 -16.65 -11.56 43.82
C THR A 19 -15.18 -11.91 43.95
N ASP A 20 -14.76 -12.54 45.08
CA ASP A 20 -13.40 -12.98 45.28
C ASP A 20 -13.00 -14.08 44.30
N CYS A 21 -13.86 -15.06 44.06
CA CYS A 21 -13.63 -16.11 43.07
C CYS A 21 -13.52 -15.56 41.63
N ILE A 22 -14.37 -14.60 41.26
CA ILE A 22 -14.29 -13.93 39.95
C ILE A 22 -13.01 -13.11 39.82
N ASN A 23 -12.62 -12.39 40.88
CA ASN A 23 -11.35 -11.62 40.87
C ASN A 23 -10.12 -12.54 40.76
N ASP A 24 -10.13 -13.68 41.43
CA ASP A 24 -9.07 -14.67 41.35
C ASP A 24 -8.99 -15.31 39.96
N ILE A 25 -10.12 -15.67 39.36
CA ILE A 25 -10.21 -16.18 37.99
C ILE A 25 -9.76 -15.11 37.00
N LEU A 26 -10.21 -13.86 37.14
CA LEU A 26 -9.81 -12.75 36.27
C LEU A 26 -8.31 -12.45 36.41
N SER A 27 -7.79 -12.37 37.65
CA SER A 27 -6.36 -12.12 37.88
C SER A 27 -5.49 -13.25 37.37
N GLY A 28 -5.92 -14.49 37.54
CA GLY A 28 -5.25 -15.68 36.99
C GLY A 28 -5.29 -15.71 35.46
N SER A 29 -6.43 -15.41 34.89
CA SER A 29 -6.60 -15.36 33.40
C SER A 29 -5.84 -14.21 32.75
N VAL A 30 -5.83 -13.03 33.42
CA VAL A 30 -5.02 -11.88 32.96
C VAL A 30 -3.51 -12.21 33.05
N LYS A 31 -3.07 -12.85 34.12
CA LYS A 31 -1.67 -13.29 34.27
C LYS A 31 -1.26 -14.33 33.20
N LEU A 32 -2.15 -15.28 32.91
CA LEU A 32 -1.93 -16.27 31.85
C LEU A 32 -1.93 -15.64 30.44
N ALA A 33 -2.79 -14.67 30.19
CA ALA A 33 -2.86 -13.96 28.91
C ALA A 33 -1.73 -12.95 28.72
N MET A 34 -1.26 -12.31 29.80
CA MET A 34 -0.20 -11.30 29.76
C MET A 34 1.21 -11.90 29.68
N GLY A 35 1.41 -13.14 30.16
CA GLY A 35 2.71 -13.83 30.11
C GLY A 35 3.27 -13.92 28.69
N PRO A 36 2.55 -14.54 27.75
CA PRO A 36 2.98 -14.63 26.34
C PRO A 36 3.14 -13.26 25.65
N LEU A 37 2.32 -12.26 26.02
CA LEU A 37 2.45 -10.88 25.53
C LEU A 37 3.74 -10.23 26.04
N GLN A 38 4.07 -10.41 27.32
CA GLN A 38 5.30 -9.89 27.92
C GLN A 38 6.55 -10.55 27.34
N GLU A 39 6.49 -11.85 27.08
CA GLU A 39 7.56 -12.57 26.38
C GLU A 39 7.67 -12.12 24.91
N GLY A 40 6.56 -11.93 24.22
CA GLY A 40 6.53 -11.42 22.85
C GLY A 40 7.10 -9.99 22.74
N VAL A 41 6.73 -9.10 23.66
CA VAL A 41 7.31 -7.74 23.74
C VAL A 41 8.79 -7.77 24.10
N SER A 42 9.19 -8.65 25.01
CA SER A 42 10.61 -8.84 25.38
C SER A 42 11.41 -9.39 24.20
N ALA A 43 10.88 -10.37 23.46
CA ALA A 43 11.50 -10.90 22.25
C ALA A 43 11.59 -9.85 21.14
N ALA A 44 10.54 -9.06 20.94
CA ALA A 44 10.52 -7.94 19.99
C ALA A 44 11.59 -6.89 20.38
N ASN A 45 11.66 -6.48 21.64
CA ASN A 45 12.66 -5.54 22.13
C ASN A 45 14.10 -6.07 21.98
N LYS A 46 14.33 -7.36 22.24
CA LYS A 46 15.62 -7.98 21.96
C LYS A 46 15.97 -7.97 20.48
N THR A 47 14.98 -8.23 19.63
CA THR A 47 15.15 -8.20 18.16
C THR A 47 15.44 -6.78 17.66
N PHE A 48 14.76 -5.78 18.20
CA PHE A 48 15.04 -4.35 17.90
C PHE A 48 16.43 -3.94 18.43
N GLY A 49 16.84 -4.43 19.60
CA GLY A 49 18.19 -4.21 20.12
C GLY A 49 19.28 -4.81 19.23
N VAL A 50 19.07 -6.02 18.74
CA VAL A 50 19.98 -6.67 17.77
C VAL A 50 20.00 -5.89 16.44
N LEU A 51 18.85 -5.45 15.95
CA LEU A 51 18.75 -4.62 14.74
C LEU A 51 19.46 -3.26 14.90
N ALA A 52 19.31 -2.59 16.04
CA ALA A 52 20.00 -1.34 16.34
C ALA A 52 21.52 -1.54 16.39
N ASN A 53 21.99 -2.66 16.94
CA ASN A 53 23.41 -3.03 16.97
C ASN A 53 23.95 -3.36 15.58
N ILE A 54 23.18 -4.08 14.76
CA ILE A 54 23.53 -4.38 13.35
C ILE A 54 23.57 -3.07 12.56
N TYR A 55 22.60 -2.16 12.75
CA TYR A 55 22.61 -0.85 12.09
C TYR A 55 23.78 0.02 12.55
N GLY A 56 24.10 0.03 13.84
CA GLY A 56 25.29 0.69 14.39
C GLY A 56 26.59 0.14 13.82
N GLY A 57 26.70 -1.18 13.74
CA GLY A 57 27.82 -1.87 13.11
C GLY A 57 27.95 -1.55 11.62
N PHE A 58 26.84 -1.54 10.90
CA PHE A 58 26.79 -1.19 9.49
C PHE A 58 27.19 0.27 9.24
N LYS A 59 26.71 1.21 10.07
CA LYS A 59 27.10 2.62 10.02
C LYS A 59 28.62 2.77 10.27
N GLY A 60 29.17 2.01 11.18
CA GLY A 60 30.63 1.96 11.44
C GLY A 60 31.42 1.44 10.23
N ILE A 61 30.96 0.35 9.63
CA ILE A 61 31.57 -0.22 8.42
C ILE A 61 31.52 0.78 7.25
N MET A 62 30.36 1.43 7.02
CA MET A 62 30.21 2.44 5.98
C MET A 62 31.09 3.68 6.23
N SER A 63 31.22 4.12 7.50
CA SER A 63 32.10 5.22 7.87
C SER A 63 33.59 4.86 7.62
N ASN A 64 34.00 3.68 8.03
CA ASN A 64 35.37 3.19 7.83
C ASN A 64 35.67 2.96 6.34
N MET A 65 34.71 2.43 5.57
CA MET A 65 34.83 2.25 4.13
C MET A 65 34.92 3.59 3.39
N SER A 66 34.12 4.60 3.82
CA SER A 66 34.20 5.96 3.27
C SER A 66 35.55 6.62 3.58
N LYS A 67 36.09 6.39 4.78
CA LYS A 67 37.42 6.88 5.17
C LYS A 67 38.53 6.22 4.36
N SER A 68 38.51 4.91 4.25
CA SER A 68 39.47 4.16 3.44
C SER A 68 39.39 4.51 1.95
N LEU A 69 38.17 4.77 1.44
CA LEU A 69 38.00 5.23 0.05
C LEU A 69 38.58 6.65 -0.16
N LYS A 70 38.40 7.56 0.81
CA LYS A 70 39.02 8.88 0.77
C LYS A 70 40.55 8.83 0.83
N GLU A 71 41.12 7.98 1.69
CA GLU A 71 42.56 7.77 1.80
C GLU A 71 43.12 7.11 0.54
N PHE A 72 42.38 6.17 -0.05
CA PHE A 72 42.71 5.54 -1.32
C PHE A 72 42.71 6.56 -2.47
N ILE A 73 41.65 7.39 -2.58
CA ILE A 73 41.55 8.43 -3.61
C ILE A 73 42.67 9.49 -3.42
N SER A 74 43.00 9.85 -2.17
CA SER A 74 44.10 10.79 -1.90
C SER A 74 45.48 10.23 -2.32
N LYS A 75 45.74 8.98 -2.03
CA LYS A 75 46.99 8.30 -2.50
C LYS A 75 47.00 8.05 -3.99
N PHE A 76 45.83 7.92 -4.61
CA PHE A 76 45.69 7.70 -6.04
C PHE A 76 46.01 8.94 -6.89
N THR A 77 45.67 10.14 -6.38
CA THR A 77 46.05 11.40 -7.03
C THR A 77 47.54 11.65 -7.06
N GLU A 78 48.32 10.98 -6.22
CA GLU A 78 49.78 11.06 -6.19
C GLU A 78 50.48 10.08 -7.12
N MET A 79 49.83 9.04 -7.61
CA MET A 79 50.41 8.01 -8.48
C MET A 79 49.82 8.03 -9.90
N GLN A 80 50.54 8.68 -10.82
CA GLN A 80 50.11 8.78 -12.24
C GLN A 80 50.34 7.50 -13.06
N PHE A 81 49.39 7.16 -13.88
CA PHE A 81 49.34 6.53 -15.21
C PHE A 81 49.48 5.01 -15.41
N ASN A 82 49.77 4.13 -14.45
CA ASN A 82 49.83 2.68 -14.74
C ASN A 82 48.75 1.83 -14.05
N ILE A 83 47.54 2.37 -13.79
CA ILE A 83 46.62 1.79 -12.78
C ILE A 83 45.21 1.46 -13.33
N LEU A 84 44.97 1.54 -14.63
CA LEU A 84 43.61 1.28 -15.18
C LEU A 84 43.12 -0.17 -14.94
N ILE A 85 44.02 -1.14 -14.99
CA ILE A 85 43.65 -2.56 -14.81
C ILE A 85 43.36 -2.89 -13.34
N PRO A 86 44.20 -2.51 -12.34
CA PRO A 86 43.85 -2.67 -10.92
C PRO A 86 42.61 -1.90 -10.49
N LEU A 87 42.36 -0.71 -11.09
CA LEU A 87 41.17 0.09 -10.79
C LEU A 87 39.87 -0.62 -11.22
N GLN A 88 39.85 -1.19 -12.42
CA GLN A 88 38.72 -1.99 -12.88
C GLN A 88 38.44 -3.18 -11.94
N TYR A 89 39.49 -3.85 -11.48
CA TYR A 89 39.35 -4.95 -10.52
C TYR A 89 38.78 -4.49 -9.17
N VAL A 90 39.25 -3.35 -8.65
CA VAL A 90 38.74 -2.75 -7.41
C VAL A 90 37.27 -2.35 -7.57
N LEU A 91 36.89 -1.71 -8.69
CA LEU A 91 35.51 -1.34 -8.97
C LEU A 91 34.59 -2.57 -9.07
N ILE A 92 35.05 -3.65 -9.72
CA ILE A 92 34.32 -4.92 -9.77
C ILE A 92 34.12 -5.49 -8.36
N LYS A 93 35.17 -5.46 -7.52
CA LYS A 93 35.08 -5.94 -6.13
C LYS A 93 34.16 -5.08 -5.27
N ILE A 94 34.20 -3.76 -5.43
CA ILE A 94 33.29 -2.85 -4.73
C ILE A 94 31.83 -3.13 -5.14
N ASN A 95 31.59 -3.34 -6.43
CA ASN A 95 30.25 -3.69 -6.92
C ASN A 95 29.77 -5.05 -6.37
N ASP A 96 30.64 -6.05 -6.30
CA ASP A 96 30.34 -7.36 -5.72
C ASP A 96 30.00 -7.25 -4.21
N ILE A 97 30.76 -6.46 -3.46
CA ILE A 97 30.48 -6.16 -2.05
C ILE A 97 29.14 -5.45 -1.90
N TYR A 98 28.86 -4.46 -2.73
CA TYR A 98 27.61 -3.73 -2.72
C TYR A 98 26.39 -4.62 -3.02
N GLN A 99 26.51 -5.52 -4.01
CA GLN A 99 25.47 -6.49 -4.30
C GLN A 99 25.22 -7.48 -3.16
N LYS A 100 26.29 -7.93 -2.47
CA LYS A 100 26.19 -8.80 -1.29
C LYS A 100 25.50 -8.08 -0.12
N ILE A 101 25.86 -6.82 0.13
CA ILE A 101 25.21 -5.99 1.17
C ILE A 101 23.74 -5.81 0.85
N ASN A 102 23.37 -5.47 -0.37
CA ASN A 102 21.96 -5.36 -0.80
C ASN A 102 21.20 -6.68 -0.63
N SER A 103 21.84 -7.79 -0.95
CA SER A 103 21.26 -9.12 -0.76
C SER A 103 20.97 -9.42 0.71
N VAL A 104 21.90 -9.11 1.61
CA VAL A 104 21.72 -9.29 3.07
C VAL A 104 20.61 -8.35 3.59
N LEU A 105 20.59 -7.09 3.17
CA LEU A 105 19.52 -6.15 3.53
C LEU A 105 18.15 -6.65 3.11
N ARG A 106 18.01 -7.20 1.90
CA ARG A 106 16.75 -7.80 1.43
C ARG A 106 16.32 -8.99 2.29
N ILE A 107 17.27 -9.85 2.69
CA ILE A 107 16.98 -10.99 3.57
C ILE A 107 16.49 -10.48 4.93
N VAL A 108 17.16 -9.49 5.52
CA VAL A 108 16.78 -8.91 6.81
C VAL A 108 15.39 -8.27 6.73
N LEU A 109 15.12 -7.46 5.71
CA LEU A 109 13.81 -6.85 5.49
C LEU A 109 12.70 -7.90 5.31
N ASN A 110 12.93 -8.92 4.49
CA ASN A 110 11.99 -10.00 4.31
C ASN A 110 11.73 -10.78 5.60
N THR A 111 12.75 -10.99 6.42
CA THR A 111 12.62 -11.66 7.73
C THR A 111 11.77 -10.82 8.68
N ILE A 112 12.00 -9.49 8.73
CA ILE A 112 11.20 -8.56 9.54
C ILE A 112 9.74 -8.57 9.09
N VAL A 113 9.48 -8.43 7.78
CA VAL A 113 8.12 -8.44 7.21
C VAL A 113 7.43 -9.78 7.50
N THR A 114 8.13 -10.88 7.38
CA THR A 114 7.59 -12.22 7.69
C THR A 114 7.29 -12.35 9.19
N GLY A 115 8.18 -11.88 10.07
CA GLY A 115 7.95 -11.83 11.51
C GLY A 115 6.71 -11.01 11.86
N LEU A 116 6.57 -9.80 11.29
CA LEU A 116 5.39 -8.95 11.49
C LEU A 116 4.09 -9.61 11.00
N ARG A 117 4.13 -10.30 9.85
CA ARG A 117 2.96 -11.07 9.35
C ARG A 117 2.58 -12.22 10.28
N SER A 118 3.55 -12.91 10.86
CA SER A 118 3.31 -13.99 11.83
C SER A 118 2.67 -13.44 13.12
N VAL A 119 3.15 -12.29 13.59
CA VAL A 119 2.57 -11.59 14.75
C VAL A 119 1.14 -11.14 14.44
N LYS A 120 0.88 -10.56 13.24
CA LYS A 120 -0.48 -10.22 12.79
C LYS A 120 -1.40 -11.43 12.80
N ALA A 121 -0.97 -12.55 12.22
CA ALA A 121 -1.77 -13.78 12.17
C ALA A 121 -2.09 -14.32 13.58
N PHE A 122 -1.14 -14.27 14.49
CA PHE A 122 -1.35 -14.66 15.88
C PHE A 122 -2.41 -13.78 16.58
N PHE A 123 -2.28 -12.45 16.44
CA PHE A 123 -3.25 -11.53 17.03
C PHE A 123 -4.63 -11.66 16.38
N GLN A 124 -4.70 -11.89 15.08
CA GLN A 124 -5.97 -12.10 14.39
C GLN A 124 -6.68 -13.36 14.89
N MET A 125 -5.94 -14.48 15.05
CA MET A 125 -6.46 -15.71 15.65
C MET A 125 -6.94 -15.50 17.09
N PHE A 126 -6.21 -14.70 17.88
CA PHE A 126 -6.62 -14.34 19.23
C PHE A 126 -7.94 -13.53 19.23
N VAL A 127 -8.01 -12.47 18.42
CA VAL A 127 -9.23 -11.64 18.29
C VAL A 127 -10.41 -12.46 17.80
N ASP A 128 -10.23 -13.35 16.85
CA ASP A 128 -11.28 -14.22 16.32
C ASP A 128 -11.78 -15.21 17.39
N SER A 129 -10.87 -15.77 18.21
CA SER A 129 -11.21 -16.64 19.33
C SER A 129 -12.03 -15.92 20.40
N VAL A 130 -11.62 -14.68 20.74
CA VAL A 130 -12.34 -13.86 21.71
C VAL A 130 -13.68 -13.40 21.16
N ASN A 131 -13.79 -13.04 19.89
CA ASN A 131 -15.07 -12.76 19.24
C ASN A 131 -16.00 -13.98 19.30
N GLY A 132 -15.49 -15.18 19.02
CA GLY A 132 -16.25 -16.43 19.17
C GLY A 132 -16.80 -16.60 20.59
N PHE A 133 -15.96 -16.35 21.61
CA PHE A 133 -16.40 -16.38 23.01
C PHE A 133 -17.46 -15.32 23.31
N LEU A 134 -17.28 -14.07 22.83
CA LEU A 134 -18.25 -13.00 22.99
C LEU A 134 -19.61 -13.34 22.35
N TYR A 135 -19.65 -14.03 21.23
CA TYR A 135 -20.90 -14.49 20.62
C TYR A 135 -21.64 -15.49 21.54
N ILE A 136 -20.90 -16.41 22.18
CA ILE A 136 -21.49 -17.37 23.13
C ILE A 136 -22.05 -16.63 24.33
N VAL A 137 -21.32 -15.66 24.91
CA VAL A 137 -21.77 -14.83 26.03
C VAL A 137 -22.98 -13.99 25.64
N ALA A 138 -23.01 -13.40 24.46
CA ALA A 138 -24.17 -12.64 23.95
C ALA A 138 -25.41 -13.53 23.81
N ALA A 139 -25.27 -14.75 23.30
CA ALA A 139 -26.37 -15.71 23.23
C ALA A 139 -26.88 -16.09 24.64
N PHE A 140 -25.98 -16.32 25.60
CA PHE A 140 -26.30 -16.56 26.99
C PHE A 140 -27.07 -15.39 27.63
N ILE A 141 -26.59 -14.15 27.42
CA ILE A 141 -27.24 -12.92 27.87
C ILE A 141 -28.67 -12.82 27.30
N ALA A 142 -28.83 -13.04 26.01
CA ALA A 142 -30.14 -13.02 25.35
C ALA A 142 -31.10 -14.06 25.95
N THR A 143 -30.59 -15.25 26.23
CA THR A 143 -31.38 -16.31 26.89
C THR A 143 -31.77 -15.93 28.30
N MET A 144 -30.87 -15.36 29.10
CA MET A 144 -31.15 -14.92 30.49
C MET A 144 -32.18 -13.80 30.55
N TRP A 145 -32.08 -12.81 29.62
CA TRP A 145 -33.10 -11.76 29.52
C TRP A 145 -34.46 -12.28 29.07
N ALA A 146 -34.51 -13.26 28.17
CA ALA A 146 -35.75 -13.91 27.76
C ALA A 146 -36.43 -14.66 28.89
N LEU A 147 -35.69 -15.17 29.85
CA LEU A 147 -36.19 -15.89 31.03
C LEU A 147 -36.62 -14.97 32.19
N VAL A 148 -36.34 -13.67 32.16
CA VAL A 148 -36.69 -12.73 33.25
C VAL A 148 -38.20 -12.73 33.54
N VAL A 149 -39.04 -12.68 32.51
CA VAL A 149 -40.49 -12.64 32.66
C VAL A 149 -41.02 -13.98 33.15
N PRO A 150 -40.69 -15.15 32.58
CA PRO A 150 -41.15 -16.45 33.04
C PRO A 150 -40.71 -16.79 34.47
N THR A 151 -39.56 -16.28 34.92
CA THR A 151 -39.00 -16.56 36.26
C THR A 151 -39.34 -15.49 37.31
N ILE A 152 -40.28 -14.58 36.99
CA ILE A 152 -40.71 -13.48 37.88
C ILE A 152 -39.49 -12.63 38.35
N GLY A 153 -38.52 -12.41 37.45
CA GLY A 153 -37.34 -11.60 37.73
C GLY A 153 -36.17 -12.32 38.40
N ALA A 154 -36.29 -13.59 38.78
CA ALA A 154 -35.22 -14.32 39.47
C ALA A 154 -33.90 -14.43 38.69
N THR A 155 -33.95 -14.38 37.34
CA THR A 155 -32.75 -14.38 36.45
C THR A 155 -32.16 -13.02 36.20
N SER A 156 -32.80 -11.91 36.64
CA SER A 156 -32.33 -10.54 36.38
C SER A 156 -30.90 -10.26 36.86
N PRO A 157 -30.48 -10.66 38.09
CA PRO A 157 -29.13 -10.39 38.57
C PRO A 157 -28.05 -11.04 37.66
N ILE A 158 -28.35 -12.27 37.20
CA ILE A 158 -27.43 -13.01 36.32
C ILE A 158 -27.35 -12.34 34.94
N ALA A 159 -28.50 -11.92 34.38
CA ALA A 159 -28.57 -11.21 33.12
C ALA A 159 -27.81 -9.87 33.16
N ILE A 160 -27.98 -9.10 34.24
CA ILE A 160 -27.27 -7.83 34.46
C ILE A 160 -25.76 -8.08 34.59
N GLY A 161 -25.35 -9.02 35.45
CA GLY A 161 -23.92 -9.33 35.64
C GLY A 161 -23.24 -9.77 34.36
N ALA A 162 -23.86 -10.66 33.58
CA ALA A 162 -23.35 -11.10 32.29
C ALA A 162 -23.28 -9.95 31.27
N THR A 163 -24.24 -9.03 31.26
CA THR A 163 -24.23 -7.86 30.38
C THR A 163 -23.08 -6.91 30.73
N VAL A 164 -22.87 -6.62 32.03
CA VAL A 164 -21.75 -5.78 32.48
C VAL A 164 -20.40 -6.41 32.10
N PHE A 165 -20.25 -7.71 32.32
CA PHE A 165 -19.05 -8.46 31.92
C PHE A 165 -18.81 -8.37 30.41
N PHE A 166 -19.83 -8.57 29.57
CA PHE A 166 -19.74 -8.47 28.12
C PHE A 166 -19.28 -7.08 27.68
N VAL A 167 -19.87 -6.01 28.21
CA VAL A 167 -19.51 -4.63 27.85
C VAL A 167 -18.09 -4.31 28.30
N SER A 168 -17.69 -4.73 29.52
CA SER A 168 -16.34 -4.48 30.04
C SER A 168 -15.23 -5.17 29.24
N LEU A 169 -15.54 -6.29 28.58
CA LEU A 169 -14.60 -7.02 27.74
C LEU A 169 -14.60 -6.53 26.28
N SER A 170 -15.76 -6.19 25.74
CA SER A 170 -15.91 -5.80 24.34
C SER A 170 -15.28 -4.45 24.03
N ILE A 171 -15.29 -3.50 24.96
CA ILE A 171 -14.70 -2.17 24.77
C ILE A 171 -13.17 -2.23 24.62
N PRO A 172 -12.39 -2.83 25.54
CA PRO A 172 -10.93 -2.95 25.39
C PRO A 172 -10.52 -3.74 24.13
N LEU A 173 -11.28 -4.79 23.78
CA LEU A 173 -11.01 -5.58 22.59
C LEU A 173 -11.27 -4.80 21.30
N GLY A 174 -12.30 -3.97 21.25
CA GLY A 174 -12.55 -3.05 20.15
C GLY A 174 -11.40 -2.06 19.97
N TYR A 175 -10.89 -1.49 21.08
CA TYR A 175 -9.70 -0.63 21.06
C TYR A 175 -8.45 -1.37 20.59
N MET A 176 -8.21 -2.57 21.11
CA MET A 176 -7.06 -3.39 20.72
C MET A 176 -7.12 -3.73 19.23
N LYS A 177 -8.27 -4.16 18.71
CA LYS A 177 -8.46 -4.41 17.27
C LYS A 177 -8.18 -3.17 16.44
N TYR A 178 -8.70 -2.01 16.82
CA TYR A 178 -8.47 -0.74 16.14
C TYR A 178 -6.98 -0.39 16.07
N TRP A 179 -6.24 -0.51 17.18
CA TRP A 179 -4.79 -0.25 17.20
C TRP A 179 -3.98 -1.28 16.41
N LEU A 180 -4.37 -2.55 16.47
CA LEU A 180 -3.74 -3.61 15.69
C LEU A 180 -3.94 -3.37 14.18
N ASP A 181 -5.15 -3.00 13.77
CA ASP A 181 -5.42 -2.67 12.37
C ASP A 181 -4.58 -1.48 11.89
N ILE A 182 -4.41 -0.45 12.72
CA ILE A 182 -3.52 0.69 12.37
C ILE A 182 -2.07 0.22 12.25
N ILE A 183 -1.52 -0.44 13.29
CA ILE A 183 -0.10 -0.85 13.33
C ILE A 183 0.21 -1.83 12.20
N PHE A 184 -0.66 -2.80 11.95
CA PHE A 184 -0.41 -3.83 10.94
C PHE A 184 -0.74 -3.37 9.53
N ASN A 185 -1.63 -2.42 9.31
CA ASN A 185 -1.84 -1.80 8.00
C ASN A 185 -0.62 -0.98 7.59
N ILE A 186 0.01 -0.27 8.51
CA ILE A 186 1.29 0.40 8.27
C ILE A 186 2.40 -0.63 7.97
N ALA A 187 2.43 -1.75 8.68
CA ALA A 187 3.48 -2.77 8.55
C ALA A 187 3.25 -3.77 7.42
N SER A 188 2.00 -4.02 7.01
CA SER A 188 1.66 -5.04 5.99
C SER A 188 1.88 -4.58 4.56
N GLY A 189 2.18 -3.30 4.33
CA GLY A 189 2.25 -2.75 2.98
C GLY A 189 0.95 -3.00 2.21
N GLU A 190 -0.18 -3.08 2.91
CA GLU A 190 -1.48 -2.96 2.24
C GLU A 190 -1.45 -1.63 1.51
N THR A 191 -1.75 -1.68 0.24
CA THR A 191 -1.79 -0.50 -0.64
C THR A 191 -2.42 0.64 0.12
N PRO A 192 -1.74 1.80 0.26
CA PRO A 192 -2.38 2.97 0.80
C PRO A 192 -3.72 3.15 0.09
N PRO A 193 -4.76 3.62 0.76
CA PRO A 193 -6.02 3.89 0.13
C PRO A 193 -5.75 4.77 -1.09
N TYR A 194 -6.26 4.35 -2.25
CA TYR A 194 -6.01 5.05 -3.52
C TYR A 194 -6.39 6.53 -3.43
N GLU A 195 -5.56 7.37 -3.94
CA GLU A 195 -5.58 8.82 -3.82
C GLU A 195 -6.32 9.44 -5.00
N CYS A 196 -7.55 9.93 -4.79
CA CYS A 196 -8.44 10.32 -5.87
C CYS A 196 -9.40 11.44 -5.52
N PHE A 197 -9.98 12.02 -6.58
CA PHE A 197 -10.99 13.06 -6.53
C PHE A 197 -12.40 12.52 -6.74
N ASP A 198 -13.38 13.29 -6.28
CA ASP A 198 -14.79 13.11 -6.63
C ASP A 198 -15.02 13.25 -8.14
N ALA A 199 -15.91 12.43 -8.70
CA ALA A 199 -16.22 12.39 -10.12
C ALA A 199 -16.67 13.75 -10.72
N ASP A 200 -17.31 14.60 -9.91
CA ASP A 200 -17.78 15.92 -10.34
C ASP A 200 -16.78 17.05 -10.05
N THR A 201 -15.55 16.73 -9.61
CA THR A 201 -14.51 17.74 -9.43
C THR A 201 -14.27 18.50 -10.73
N SER A 202 -14.42 19.84 -10.66
CA SER A 202 -14.25 20.73 -11.81
C SER A 202 -12.77 20.95 -12.12
N ILE A 203 -12.37 20.61 -13.32
CA ILE A 203 -11.01 20.80 -13.85
C ILE A 203 -11.06 21.90 -14.93
N MET A 204 -10.22 22.93 -14.78
CA MET A 204 -10.07 23.99 -15.76
C MET A 204 -9.04 23.61 -16.81
N LEU A 205 -9.41 23.69 -18.08
CA LEU A 205 -8.52 23.46 -19.20
C LEU A 205 -7.80 24.74 -19.63
N ARG A 206 -6.77 24.61 -20.45
CA ARG A 206 -5.96 25.71 -20.93
C ARG A 206 -6.73 26.74 -21.77
N ASP A 207 -7.79 26.32 -22.46
CA ASP A 207 -8.69 27.17 -23.22
C ASP A 207 -9.71 27.93 -22.36
N GLY A 208 -9.68 27.75 -21.05
CA GLY A 208 -10.61 28.35 -20.07
C GLY A 208 -11.92 27.57 -19.89
N SER A 209 -12.14 26.50 -20.62
CA SER A 209 -13.29 25.63 -20.43
C SER A 209 -13.16 24.81 -19.14
N ILE A 210 -14.28 24.44 -18.54
CA ILE A 210 -14.32 23.63 -17.33
C ILE A 210 -15.00 22.30 -17.65
N LYS A 211 -14.35 21.21 -17.30
CA LYS A 211 -14.90 19.84 -17.39
C LYS A 211 -14.89 19.18 -16.01
N LYS A 212 -15.82 18.27 -15.77
CA LYS A 212 -15.70 17.35 -14.62
C LYS A 212 -14.51 16.42 -14.85
N ILE A 213 -13.81 16.04 -13.77
CA ILE A 213 -12.68 15.10 -13.88
C ILE A 213 -13.11 13.76 -14.53
N SER A 214 -14.36 13.34 -14.31
CA SER A 214 -14.94 12.17 -14.97
C SER A 214 -15.11 12.34 -16.50
N GLU A 215 -15.14 13.57 -17.01
CA GLU A 215 -15.31 13.91 -18.44
C GLU A 215 -13.98 14.26 -19.12
N ILE A 216 -12.91 14.46 -18.35
CA ILE A 216 -11.56 14.67 -18.89
C ILE A 216 -11.18 13.48 -19.75
N ILE A 217 -10.50 13.74 -20.85
CA ILE A 217 -9.95 12.73 -21.76
C ILE A 217 -8.44 12.86 -21.83
N ILE A 218 -7.77 11.76 -22.17
CA ILE A 218 -6.32 11.78 -22.45
C ILE A 218 -6.02 12.74 -23.60
N GLY A 219 -4.93 13.52 -23.43
CA GLY A 219 -4.55 14.59 -24.37
C GLY A 219 -5.16 15.96 -24.05
N ASP A 220 -6.18 16.07 -23.16
CA ASP A 220 -6.63 17.36 -22.66
C ASP A 220 -5.47 18.11 -22.00
N THR A 221 -5.38 19.43 -22.24
CA THR A 221 -4.34 20.28 -21.63
C THR A 221 -4.96 21.08 -20.48
N LEU A 222 -4.42 20.91 -19.28
CA LEU A 222 -4.88 21.61 -18.07
C LEU A 222 -4.42 23.06 -18.05
N ILE A 223 -4.98 23.86 -17.14
CA ILE A 223 -4.71 25.30 -17.03
C ILE A 223 -3.21 25.61 -16.81
N ASP A 224 -2.47 24.73 -16.14
CA ASP A 224 -1.03 24.84 -15.91
C ASP A 224 -0.18 24.45 -17.14
N GLY A 225 -0.81 24.00 -18.21
CA GLY A 225 -0.17 23.48 -19.42
C GLY A 225 0.19 21.98 -19.34
N GLY A 226 -0.12 21.31 -18.23
CA GLY A 226 0.03 19.87 -18.11
C GLY A 226 -0.92 19.12 -19.05
N VAL A 227 -0.37 18.20 -19.85
CA VAL A 227 -1.18 17.33 -20.72
C VAL A 227 -1.56 16.07 -19.94
N VAL A 228 -2.83 15.70 -20.00
CA VAL A 228 -3.33 14.46 -19.38
C VAL A 228 -2.79 13.24 -20.13
N THR A 229 -1.92 12.48 -19.48
CA THR A 229 -1.26 11.29 -20.05
C THR A 229 -1.96 10.00 -19.68
N ALA A 230 -2.62 9.95 -18.51
CA ALA A 230 -3.50 8.85 -18.15
C ALA A 230 -4.69 9.31 -17.33
N LYS A 231 -5.79 8.57 -17.44
CA LYS A 231 -7.01 8.75 -16.66
C LYS A 231 -7.31 7.48 -15.90
N ILE A 232 -7.42 7.61 -14.60
CA ILE A 232 -7.66 6.52 -13.67
C ILE A 232 -9.09 6.61 -13.15
N LYS A 233 -9.83 5.51 -13.20
CA LYS A 233 -11.15 5.35 -12.58
C LYS A 233 -11.10 4.23 -11.58
N LEU A 234 -11.36 4.54 -10.31
CA LEU A 234 -11.33 3.59 -9.21
C LEU A 234 -12.71 3.36 -8.61
N ASN A 235 -12.89 2.19 -8.05
CA ASN A 235 -14.04 1.89 -7.22
C ASN A 235 -13.87 2.52 -5.83
N TYR A 236 -14.87 3.25 -5.35
CA TYR A 236 -14.85 3.81 -4.01
C TYR A 236 -14.91 2.70 -2.96
N LYS A 237 -13.93 2.66 -2.05
CA LYS A 237 -13.83 1.69 -0.96
C LYS A 237 -13.76 2.42 0.39
N GLN A 238 -14.82 3.12 0.76
CA GLN A 238 -14.96 3.76 2.09
C GLN A 238 -13.75 4.62 2.52
N HIS A 239 -13.09 5.28 1.58
CA HIS A 239 -12.03 6.23 1.89
C HIS A 239 -12.60 7.42 2.66
N LYS A 240 -11.81 7.97 3.57
CA LYS A 240 -12.14 9.25 4.19
C LYS A 240 -12.03 10.35 3.13
N MET A 241 -13.15 10.98 2.81
CA MET A 241 -13.19 12.09 1.85
C MET A 241 -13.24 13.43 2.58
N TYR A 242 -12.57 14.40 2.02
CA TYR A 242 -12.51 15.76 2.55
C TYR A 242 -12.84 16.78 1.47
N ASN A 243 -13.32 17.94 1.91
CA ASN A 243 -13.46 19.13 1.05
C ASN A 243 -12.33 20.10 1.43
N ILE A 244 -11.54 20.50 0.45
CA ILE A 244 -10.57 21.60 0.52
C ILE A 244 -10.92 22.56 -0.60
N ASP A 245 -11.25 23.82 -0.26
CA ASP A 245 -11.50 24.90 -1.22
C ASP A 245 -12.45 24.48 -2.36
N ASN A 246 -13.58 23.86 -1.98
CA ASN A 246 -14.59 23.27 -2.86
C ASN A 246 -14.13 22.09 -3.73
N THR A 247 -13.00 21.49 -3.41
CA THR A 247 -12.49 20.26 -4.04
C THR A 247 -12.72 19.08 -3.11
N ILE A 248 -13.44 18.07 -3.57
CA ILE A 248 -13.68 16.83 -2.83
C ILE A 248 -12.62 15.80 -3.24
N VAL A 249 -11.82 15.36 -2.27
CA VAL A 249 -10.64 14.52 -2.49
C VAL A 249 -10.42 13.57 -1.33
N SER A 250 -9.76 12.43 -1.56
CA SER A 250 -9.40 11.46 -0.53
C SER A 250 -8.36 12.02 0.45
N GLY A 251 -8.42 11.57 1.70
CA GLY A 251 -7.59 12.10 2.79
C GLY A 251 -6.10 11.88 2.63
N THR A 252 -5.72 10.81 1.96
CA THR A 252 -4.31 10.44 1.72
C THR A 252 -3.68 11.18 0.54
N HIS A 253 -4.49 11.75 -0.37
CA HIS A 253 -3.98 12.46 -1.54
C HIS A 253 -3.08 13.63 -1.16
N SER A 254 -1.97 13.79 -1.86
CA SER A 254 -0.97 14.82 -1.57
C SER A 254 -1.37 16.18 -2.12
N VAL A 255 -1.32 17.19 -1.26
CA VAL A 255 -1.60 18.60 -1.56
C VAL A 255 -0.45 19.50 -1.14
N MET A 256 -0.17 20.53 -1.94
CA MET A 256 0.87 21.51 -1.65
C MET A 256 0.38 22.51 -0.60
N TYR A 257 1.08 22.58 0.53
CA TYR A 257 0.83 23.57 1.57
C TYR A 257 2.15 24.17 2.07
N LYS A 258 2.30 25.49 1.98
CA LYS A 258 3.52 26.21 2.39
C LYS A 258 4.82 25.65 1.79
N ASN A 259 4.78 25.26 0.53
CA ASN A 259 5.87 24.62 -0.23
C ASN A 259 6.24 23.18 0.18
N ASP A 260 5.42 22.55 1.01
CA ASP A 260 5.59 21.13 1.37
C ASP A 260 4.42 20.29 0.87
N TRP A 261 4.68 19.06 0.49
CA TRP A 261 3.67 18.07 0.18
C TRP A 261 3.14 17.44 1.46
N ILE A 262 1.85 17.56 1.72
CA ILE A 262 1.20 16.96 2.87
C ILE A 262 -0.06 16.20 2.43
N PRO A 263 -0.44 15.11 3.13
CA PRO A 263 -1.74 14.48 2.90
C PRO A 263 -2.89 15.47 3.18
N VAL A 264 -3.94 15.41 2.38
CA VAL A 264 -5.16 16.21 2.53
C VAL A 264 -5.73 16.14 3.95
N GLU A 265 -5.67 14.97 4.58
CA GLU A 265 -6.13 14.80 5.97
C GLU A 265 -5.31 15.58 7.00
N ASN A 266 -4.13 16.07 6.64
CA ASN A 266 -3.30 16.94 7.48
C ASN A 266 -3.44 18.41 7.12
N HIS A 267 -4.15 18.76 6.02
CA HIS A 267 -4.31 20.15 5.59
C HIS A 267 -5.19 20.93 6.58
N PRO A 268 -4.79 22.18 6.98
CA PRO A 268 -5.52 22.94 8.00
C PRO A 268 -6.96 23.31 7.60
N ASN A 269 -7.22 23.54 6.31
CA ASN A 269 -8.55 23.92 5.79
C ASN A 269 -9.44 22.74 5.43
N LYS A 270 -9.03 21.51 5.74
CA LYS A 270 -9.81 20.31 5.43
C LYS A 270 -11.16 20.31 6.15
N LYS A 271 -12.20 19.88 5.46
CA LYS A 271 -13.54 19.65 6.02
C LYS A 271 -13.94 18.21 5.72
N PRO A 272 -14.09 17.33 6.74
CA PRO A 272 -14.44 15.93 6.51
C PRO A 272 -15.85 15.79 5.96
N ILE A 273 -16.05 14.87 5.00
CA ILE A 273 -17.35 14.52 4.42
C ILE A 273 -17.84 13.23 5.07
N LYS A 274 -18.93 13.32 5.86
CA LYS A 274 -19.45 12.20 6.66
C LYS A 274 -20.12 11.10 5.84
N ASN A 275 -20.81 11.45 4.76
CA ASN A 275 -21.61 10.51 3.98
C ASN A 275 -21.30 10.67 2.49
N TYR A 276 -20.19 10.11 2.05
CA TYR A 276 -19.84 10.08 0.65
C TYR A 276 -20.47 8.84 -0.02
N HIS A 277 -21.17 9.01 -1.15
CA HIS A 277 -22.00 7.95 -1.74
C HIS A 277 -21.64 7.58 -3.19
N LYS A 278 -20.77 8.34 -3.84
CA LYS A 278 -20.48 8.06 -5.24
C LYS A 278 -19.67 6.77 -5.39
N PRO A 279 -20.02 5.93 -6.37
CA PRO A 279 -19.38 4.61 -6.51
C PRO A 279 -17.95 4.67 -7.04
N TYR A 280 -17.57 5.78 -7.69
CA TYR A 280 -16.28 5.91 -8.36
C TYR A 280 -15.56 7.19 -7.99
N LEU A 281 -14.25 7.07 -7.88
CA LEU A 281 -13.30 8.16 -7.78
C LEU A 281 -12.46 8.23 -9.06
N TYR A 282 -11.90 9.40 -9.32
CA TYR A 282 -11.08 9.63 -10.51
C TYR A 282 -9.76 10.30 -10.13
N CYS A 283 -8.69 9.93 -10.83
CA CYS A 283 -7.43 10.64 -10.82
C CYS A 283 -6.88 10.78 -12.24
N LEU A 284 -5.88 11.61 -12.39
CA LEU A 284 -5.20 11.84 -13.66
C LEU A 284 -3.69 11.68 -13.45
N ASN A 285 -3.01 11.20 -14.48
CA ASN A 285 -1.58 11.45 -14.66
C ASN A 285 -1.40 12.58 -15.65
N THR A 286 -0.42 13.42 -15.39
CA THR A 286 -0.14 14.60 -16.21
C THR A 286 1.35 14.68 -16.56
N SER A 287 1.66 15.37 -17.65
CA SER A 287 3.04 15.61 -18.06
C SER A 287 3.83 16.49 -17.07
N THR A 288 3.14 17.26 -16.23
CA THR A 288 3.71 18.13 -15.19
C THR A 288 3.78 17.51 -13.82
N LYS A 289 3.16 16.34 -13.62
CA LYS A 289 3.00 15.66 -12.31
C LYS A 289 2.25 16.49 -11.27
N ARG A 290 1.41 17.43 -11.72
CA ARG A 290 0.64 18.37 -10.90
C ARG A 290 -0.74 18.59 -11.50
N ILE A 291 -1.71 18.87 -10.64
CA ILE A 291 -3.08 19.23 -11.02
C ILE A 291 -3.46 20.47 -10.21
N ILE A 292 -3.84 21.56 -10.89
CA ILE A 292 -4.30 22.78 -10.22
C ILE A 292 -5.83 22.79 -10.23
N ILE A 293 -6.43 22.81 -9.06
CA ILE A 293 -7.88 22.87 -8.85
C ILE A 293 -8.19 23.98 -7.86
N ASN A 294 -9.01 24.96 -8.23
CA ASN A 294 -9.40 26.07 -7.36
C ASN A 294 -8.20 26.78 -6.69
N ASN A 295 -7.11 27.03 -7.42
CA ASN A 295 -5.85 27.59 -6.96
C ASN A 295 -5.05 26.73 -5.95
N THR A 296 -5.51 25.51 -5.71
CA THR A 296 -4.79 24.54 -4.88
C THR A 296 -4.05 23.56 -5.78
N ILE A 297 -2.77 23.28 -5.45
CA ILE A 297 -1.93 22.36 -6.23
C ILE A 297 -1.99 20.99 -5.58
N PHE A 298 -2.43 20.00 -6.34
CA PHE A 298 -2.43 18.59 -5.96
C PHE A 298 -1.37 17.85 -6.77
N SER A 299 -0.85 16.74 -6.22
CA SER A 299 -0.09 15.77 -7.00
C SER A 299 -0.98 15.13 -8.07
N ASP A 300 -0.38 14.54 -9.08
CA ASP A 300 -1.10 13.61 -9.95
C ASP A 300 -1.11 12.20 -9.33
N TRP A 301 -1.59 11.19 -10.06
CA TRP A 301 -1.69 9.82 -9.56
C TRP A 301 -0.36 9.21 -9.08
N ASP A 302 0.74 9.54 -9.71
CA ASP A 302 2.05 8.95 -9.37
C ASP A 302 2.62 9.48 -8.07
N GLU A 303 2.12 10.63 -7.56
CA GLU A 303 2.53 11.28 -6.31
C GLU A 303 4.03 11.44 -6.12
N ILE A 304 4.75 11.61 -7.21
CA ILE A 304 6.21 11.71 -7.23
C ILE A 304 6.65 13.06 -6.68
N ASP A 305 7.42 13.05 -5.61
CA ASP A 305 8.07 14.23 -5.07
C ASP A 305 9.30 14.65 -5.90
N ASP A 306 9.92 15.79 -5.56
CA ASP A 306 11.05 16.31 -6.33
C ASP A 306 12.31 15.42 -6.21
N GLN A 307 12.47 14.68 -5.10
CA GLN A 307 13.60 13.76 -4.91
C GLN A 307 13.39 12.47 -5.70
N GLU A 308 12.17 11.93 -5.68
CA GLU A 308 11.78 10.76 -6.45
C GLU A 308 11.81 11.06 -7.95
N TRP A 309 11.37 12.27 -8.34
CA TRP A 309 11.52 12.77 -9.70
C TRP A 309 12.98 12.78 -10.15
N TYR A 310 13.88 13.27 -9.29
CA TYR A 310 15.31 13.28 -9.58
C TYR A 310 15.88 11.85 -9.70
N LYS A 311 15.51 10.94 -8.82
CA LYS A 311 15.87 9.51 -8.90
C LYS A 311 15.35 8.87 -10.17
N LEU A 312 14.08 9.12 -10.52
CA LEU A 312 13.45 8.63 -11.74
C LEU A 312 14.22 9.10 -12.98
N MET A 313 14.62 10.35 -13.01
CA MET A 313 15.39 10.95 -14.10
C MET A 313 16.80 10.34 -14.25
N ILE A 314 17.47 10.07 -13.14
CA ILE A 314 18.79 9.39 -13.16
C ILE A 314 18.63 7.95 -13.64
N SER A 315 17.68 7.22 -13.11
CA SER A 315 17.41 5.82 -13.45
C SER A 315 16.95 5.68 -14.91
N ALA A 316 16.18 6.64 -15.41
CA ALA A 316 15.71 6.67 -16.78
C ALA A 316 16.82 6.97 -17.79
N ASN A 317 17.93 7.61 -17.39
CA ASN A 317 19.03 7.94 -18.30
C ASN A 317 19.64 6.70 -18.99
N LYS A 318 19.50 5.51 -18.41
CA LYS A 318 19.95 4.25 -19.03
C LYS A 318 19.08 3.87 -20.26
N HIS A 319 17.79 4.22 -20.23
CA HIS A 319 16.80 3.83 -21.24
C HIS A 319 16.30 5.03 -22.07
N ILE A 320 16.62 6.27 -21.66
CA ILE A 320 16.16 7.50 -22.29
C ILE A 320 17.35 8.18 -22.99
N PRO A 321 17.20 8.63 -24.24
CA PRO A 321 18.25 9.34 -24.97
C PRO A 321 18.75 10.59 -24.26
N HIS A 322 20.05 10.89 -24.34
CA HIS A 322 20.67 12.08 -23.74
C HIS A 322 20.06 13.43 -24.22
N SER A 323 19.32 13.43 -25.32
CA SER A 323 18.57 14.60 -25.82
C SER A 323 17.24 14.86 -25.11
N PHE A 324 16.88 14.04 -24.13
CA PHE A 324 15.61 14.13 -23.42
C PHE A 324 15.49 15.43 -22.60
N LYS A 325 14.46 16.22 -22.92
CA LYS A 325 14.12 17.41 -22.13
C LYS A 325 13.34 16.98 -20.89
N LYS A 326 13.92 17.17 -19.72
CA LYS A 326 13.59 16.72 -18.36
C LYS A 326 12.14 16.92 -17.84
N LYS A 327 11.15 17.23 -18.67
CA LYS A 327 9.80 17.62 -18.18
C LYS A 327 8.70 16.57 -18.36
N ASN A 328 8.93 15.52 -19.13
CA ASN A 328 7.89 14.53 -19.40
C ASN A 328 8.50 13.14 -19.62
N VAL A 329 8.36 12.26 -18.63
CA VAL A 329 8.83 10.86 -18.69
C VAL A 329 7.81 9.90 -19.29
N HIS A 330 6.54 10.31 -19.37
CA HIS A 330 5.46 9.52 -19.94
C HIS A 330 5.83 8.77 -21.24
N PRO A 331 6.43 9.41 -22.26
CA PRO A 331 6.73 8.74 -23.52
C PRO A 331 7.62 7.50 -23.39
N TYR A 332 8.38 7.38 -22.31
CA TYR A 332 9.41 6.35 -22.11
C TYR A 332 9.07 5.36 -20.99
N LEU A 333 8.36 5.81 -19.96
CA LEU A 333 8.21 5.07 -18.71
C LEU A 333 6.78 4.60 -18.41
N ASP A 334 5.79 5.01 -19.22
CA ASP A 334 4.44 4.52 -18.98
C ASP A 334 4.29 3.06 -19.37
N ALA A 335 3.47 2.37 -18.57
CA ALA A 335 2.97 1.03 -18.85
C ALA A 335 1.62 1.12 -19.57
N GLY A 336 1.19 0.03 -20.17
CA GLY A 336 -0.11 -0.09 -20.81
C GLY A 336 -0.12 -1.16 -21.89
N LEU A 337 -1.29 -1.74 -22.14
CA LEU A 337 -1.50 -2.79 -23.11
C LEU A 337 -2.56 -2.36 -24.13
N ASP A 338 -2.50 -2.95 -25.33
CA ASP A 338 -3.57 -2.75 -26.32
C ASP A 338 -4.92 -3.17 -25.75
N GLY A 339 -5.95 -2.36 -26.00
CA GLY A 339 -7.30 -2.62 -25.49
C GLY A 339 -7.95 -3.91 -25.98
N ASN A 340 -7.43 -4.50 -27.06
CA ASN A 340 -7.89 -5.80 -27.57
C ASN A 340 -7.15 -6.99 -26.93
N THR A 341 -6.24 -6.75 -25.98
CA THR A 341 -5.58 -7.80 -25.23
C THR A 341 -6.60 -8.63 -24.47
N PRO A 342 -6.68 -9.98 -24.71
CA PRO A 342 -7.64 -10.83 -24.05
C PRO A 342 -7.16 -11.20 -22.64
N ILE A 343 -7.99 -10.91 -21.64
CA ILE A 343 -7.74 -11.23 -20.23
C ILE A 343 -8.74 -12.30 -19.77
N GLU A 344 -8.27 -13.33 -19.08
CA GLU A 344 -9.11 -14.41 -18.57
C GLU A 344 -9.86 -13.98 -17.31
N ALA A 345 -11.19 -14.00 -17.37
CA ALA A 345 -12.07 -13.79 -16.23
C ALA A 345 -12.15 -15.04 -15.36
N HIS A 346 -12.67 -14.92 -14.14
CA HIS A 346 -12.79 -16.03 -13.16
C HIS A 346 -13.58 -17.23 -13.71
N ASN A 347 -14.55 -16.98 -14.57
CA ASN A 347 -15.38 -18.01 -15.19
C ASN A 347 -14.76 -18.66 -16.44
N GLY A 348 -13.48 -18.41 -16.72
CA GLY A 348 -12.74 -18.92 -17.87
C GLY A 348 -13.02 -18.19 -19.20
N LYS A 349 -13.92 -17.20 -19.23
CA LYS A 349 -14.16 -16.40 -20.44
C LYS A 349 -13.02 -15.41 -20.67
N MET A 350 -12.65 -15.25 -21.94
CA MET A 350 -11.73 -14.19 -22.36
C MET A 350 -12.51 -12.89 -22.56
N VAL A 351 -12.08 -11.83 -21.89
CA VAL A 351 -12.64 -10.48 -21.97
C VAL A 351 -11.56 -9.54 -22.49
N LEU A 352 -11.88 -8.69 -23.46
CA LEU A 352 -10.93 -7.69 -23.94
C LEU A 352 -10.63 -6.67 -22.85
N LEU A 353 -9.37 -6.29 -22.68
CA LEU A 353 -8.92 -5.38 -21.64
C LEU A 353 -9.74 -4.07 -21.59
N LYS A 354 -10.05 -3.48 -22.75
CA LYS A 354 -10.91 -2.28 -22.87
C LYS A 354 -12.34 -2.46 -22.36
N ASN A 355 -12.82 -3.68 -22.21
CA ASN A 355 -14.17 -4.01 -21.77
C ASN A 355 -14.25 -4.43 -20.29
N ILE A 356 -13.09 -4.57 -19.63
CA ILE A 356 -13.01 -4.86 -18.20
C ILE A 356 -13.56 -3.69 -17.41
N LYS A 357 -14.29 -3.99 -16.34
CA LYS A 357 -14.89 -3.01 -15.44
C LYS A 357 -14.34 -3.15 -14.03
N THR A 358 -14.45 -2.09 -13.26
CA THR A 358 -14.18 -2.15 -11.82
C THR A 358 -15.09 -3.20 -11.14
N ASN A 359 -14.56 -3.92 -10.19
CA ASN A 359 -15.15 -5.09 -9.51
C ASN A 359 -15.22 -6.38 -10.33
N ASP A 360 -14.85 -6.40 -11.60
CA ASP A 360 -14.70 -7.66 -12.32
C ASP A 360 -13.72 -8.57 -11.58
N ILE A 361 -14.01 -9.87 -11.62
CA ILE A 361 -13.14 -10.89 -11.03
C ILE A 361 -12.44 -11.62 -12.16
N LEU A 362 -11.12 -11.51 -12.17
CA LEU A 362 -10.23 -12.17 -13.13
C LEU A 362 -9.84 -13.57 -12.63
N LYS A 363 -9.11 -14.29 -13.47
CA LYS A 363 -8.50 -15.59 -13.12
C LYS A 363 -7.87 -15.56 -11.73
N ASN A 364 -7.97 -16.66 -11.01
CA ASN A 364 -7.47 -16.83 -9.64
C ASN A 364 -8.10 -15.87 -8.60
N GLY A 365 -9.31 -15.37 -8.87
CA GLY A 365 -10.05 -14.54 -7.92
C GLY A 365 -9.50 -13.11 -7.76
N ILE A 366 -8.67 -12.64 -8.70
CA ILE A 366 -8.11 -11.29 -8.67
C ILE A 366 -9.21 -10.29 -9.00
N ARG A 367 -9.46 -9.34 -8.11
CA ARG A 367 -10.49 -8.31 -8.29
C ARG A 367 -9.91 -7.05 -8.88
N VAL A 368 -10.57 -6.51 -9.90
CA VAL A 368 -10.24 -5.23 -10.53
C VAL A 368 -10.72 -4.08 -9.62
N ALA A 369 -9.78 -3.32 -9.09
CA ALA A 369 -10.03 -2.15 -8.26
C ALA A 369 -10.18 -0.87 -9.09
N GLY A 370 -9.47 -0.78 -10.23
CA GLY A 370 -9.48 0.38 -11.09
C GLY A 370 -9.15 0.07 -12.54
N ILE A 371 -9.49 1.03 -13.40
CA ILE A 371 -9.23 1.00 -14.84
C ILE A 371 -8.43 2.25 -15.19
N VAL A 372 -7.43 2.08 -16.03
CA VAL A 372 -6.56 3.15 -16.50
C VAL A 372 -6.62 3.24 -18.02
N GLU A 373 -6.94 4.42 -18.52
CA GLU A 373 -6.78 4.78 -19.95
C GLU A 373 -5.49 5.58 -20.10
N ILE A 374 -4.65 5.26 -21.05
CA ILE A 374 -3.30 5.82 -21.20
C ILE A 374 -3.16 6.39 -22.61
N ASP A 375 -2.47 7.52 -22.75
CA ASP A 375 -2.17 8.13 -24.03
C ASP A 375 -1.16 7.30 -24.82
N GLY A 376 -1.63 6.59 -25.82
CA GLY A 376 -0.79 5.74 -26.66
C GLY A 376 -0.09 6.49 -27.78
N LEU A 377 -0.57 7.69 -28.17
CA LEU A 377 0.00 8.44 -29.30
C LEU A 377 1.33 9.11 -28.97
N ASN A 378 1.48 9.57 -27.73
CA ASN A 378 2.64 10.32 -27.28
C ASN A 378 3.73 9.43 -26.64
N LEU A 379 3.57 8.11 -26.67
CA LEU A 379 4.61 7.18 -26.22
C LEU A 379 5.79 7.15 -27.22
N LYS A 380 6.99 6.91 -26.72
CA LYS A 380 8.20 6.77 -27.54
C LYS A 380 8.10 5.58 -28.48
N SER A 381 7.53 4.48 -28.01
CA SER A 381 7.31 3.28 -28.80
C SER A 381 6.12 2.50 -28.27
N VAL A 382 5.43 1.83 -29.15
CA VAL A 382 4.49 0.75 -28.80
C VAL A 382 4.94 -0.45 -29.61
N ARG A 383 5.09 -1.59 -28.96
CA ARG A 383 5.69 -2.76 -29.56
C ARG A 383 4.88 -4.01 -29.29
N GLU A 384 5.00 -4.96 -30.22
CA GLU A 384 4.55 -6.32 -30.02
C GLU A 384 5.66 -7.12 -29.35
N TYR A 385 5.38 -7.67 -28.19
CA TYR A 385 6.29 -8.48 -27.39
C TYR A 385 5.85 -9.94 -27.42
N GLN A 386 6.80 -10.84 -27.53
CA GLN A 386 6.60 -12.27 -27.36
C GLN A 386 7.43 -12.77 -26.19
N ILE A 387 6.77 -13.30 -25.16
CA ILE A 387 7.41 -13.85 -23.97
C ILE A 387 6.85 -15.26 -23.72
N GLY A 388 7.69 -16.26 -23.94
CA GLY A 388 7.25 -17.66 -23.97
C GLY A 388 6.20 -17.85 -25.07
N THR A 389 5.02 -18.36 -24.68
CA THR A 389 3.88 -18.58 -25.60
C THR A 389 2.90 -17.40 -25.66
N THR A 390 3.17 -16.32 -24.93
CA THR A 390 2.26 -15.17 -24.83
C THR A 390 2.76 -14.01 -25.66
N THR A 391 1.90 -13.53 -26.56
CA THR A 391 2.16 -12.32 -27.38
C THR A 391 1.20 -11.22 -26.94
N PHE A 392 1.71 -10.00 -26.82
CA PHE A 392 0.89 -8.82 -26.51
C PHE A 392 1.51 -7.55 -27.09
N ILE A 393 0.67 -6.55 -27.32
CA ILE A 393 1.08 -5.19 -27.73
C ILE A 393 0.99 -4.29 -26.49
N GLY A 394 2.05 -3.52 -26.26
CA GLY A 394 2.10 -2.66 -25.08
C GLY A 394 3.09 -1.51 -25.17
N ALA A 395 3.03 -0.69 -24.13
CA ALA A 395 3.91 0.44 -23.86
C ALA A 395 5.35 -0.03 -23.54
N PRO A 396 6.34 0.87 -23.55
CA PRO A 396 7.73 0.48 -23.35
C PRO A 396 8.08 -0.03 -21.97
N ASN A 397 7.35 0.38 -20.91
CA ASN A 397 7.67 0.01 -19.53
C ASN A 397 6.60 -0.89 -18.90
N GLN A 398 6.42 -2.08 -19.47
CA GLN A 398 5.52 -3.06 -18.89
C GLN A 398 6.29 -4.03 -17.98
N TRP A 399 5.94 -4.05 -16.69
CA TRP A 399 6.55 -4.98 -15.73
C TRP A 399 5.92 -6.37 -15.81
N VAL A 400 6.77 -7.38 -15.92
CA VAL A 400 6.39 -8.76 -16.15
C VAL A 400 7.16 -9.70 -15.23
N LYS A 401 6.50 -10.75 -14.75
CA LYS A 401 7.16 -11.90 -14.14
C LYS A 401 6.93 -13.14 -14.99
N TYR A 402 8.02 -13.80 -15.39
CA TYR A 402 8.03 -15.03 -16.15
C TYR A 402 9.11 -15.98 -15.63
N LEU A 403 8.78 -17.25 -15.43
CA LEU A 403 9.69 -18.30 -14.91
C LEU A 403 10.46 -17.86 -13.64
N GLY A 404 9.78 -17.14 -12.74
CA GLY A 404 10.37 -16.67 -11.49
C GLY A 404 11.10 -15.34 -11.56
N ASN A 405 11.48 -14.85 -12.76
CA ASN A 405 12.21 -13.62 -12.98
C ASN A 405 11.27 -12.43 -13.22
N ASN A 406 11.60 -11.29 -12.60
CA ASN A 406 10.94 -10.00 -12.84
C ASN A 406 11.80 -9.19 -13.81
N PHE A 407 11.19 -8.62 -14.81
CA PHE A 407 11.84 -7.72 -15.77
C PHE A 407 10.84 -6.73 -16.35
N THR A 408 11.34 -5.71 -17.03
CA THR A 408 10.53 -4.76 -17.79
C THR A 408 10.67 -5.01 -19.28
N THR A 409 9.65 -4.65 -20.05
CA THR A 409 9.73 -4.69 -21.50
C THR A 409 10.80 -3.76 -22.08
N LEU A 410 11.30 -2.77 -21.29
CA LEU A 410 12.46 -1.95 -21.66
C LEU A 410 13.74 -2.78 -21.83
N ASP A 411 13.84 -3.93 -21.14
CA ASP A 411 15.01 -4.81 -21.18
C ASP A 411 14.95 -5.83 -22.34
N LEU A 412 13.88 -5.79 -23.15
CA LEU A 412 13.69 -6.73 -24.27
C LEU A 412 14.12 -6.10 -25.59
N ASP A 413 15.21 -6.60 -26.16
CA ASP A 413 15.73 -6.15 -27.46
C ASP A 413 14.90 -6.69 -28.63
N GLU A 414 14.33 -7.89 -28.49
CA GLU A 414 13.55 -8.57 -29.52
C GLU A 414 12.06 -8.21 -29.41
N SER A 415 11.67 -7.16 -30.16
CA SER A 415 10.28 -6.75 -30.24
C SER A 415 9.99 -6.04 -31.57
N LYS A 416 8.76 -6.20 -32.07
CA LYS A 416 8.33 -5.61 -33.34
C LYS A 416 7.61 -4.30 -33.07
N THR A 417 8.08 -3.21 -33.70
CA THR A 417 7.37 -1.91 -33.64
C THR A 417 6.03 -2.01 -34.37
N VAL A 418 5.00 -1.48 -33.75
CA VAL A 418 3.63 -1.44 -34.26
C VAL A 418 3.14 0.00 -34.35
N GLN A 419 2.02 0.22 -35.07
CA GLN A 419 1.36 1.52 -35.09
C GLN A 419 0.85 1.87 -33.71
N HIS A 420 1.07 3.11 -33.27
CA HIS A 420 0.61 3.60 -31.98
C HIS A 420 -0.92 3.67 -31.93
N PRO A 421 -1.58 2.94 -31.03
CA PRO A 421 -3.01 3.10 -30.79
C PRO A 421 -3.28 4.44 -30.11
N LYS A 422 -4.47 5.01 -30.33
CA LYS A 422 -4.86 6.25 -29.61
C LYS A 422 -4.84 6.08 -28.11
N LYS A 423 -5.30 4.91 -27.64
CA LYS A 423 -5.38 4.57 -26.23
C LYS A 423 -4.76 3.21 -25.98
N LEU A 424 -3.98 3.14 -24.92
CA LEU A 424 -3.65 1.90 -24.23
C LEU A 424 -4.48 1.80 -22.94
N TYR A 425 -4.54 0.61 -22.39
CA TYR A 425 -5.31 0.31 -21.20
C TYR A 425 -4.46 -0.42 -20.18
N HIS A 426 -4.78 -0.21 -18.93
CA HIS A 426 -4.25 -0.99 -17.82
C HIS A 426 -5.30 -1.16 -16.74
N ILE A 427 -5.03 -2.00 -15.75
CA ILE A 427 -5.90 -2.20 -14.61
C ILE A 427 -5.10 -2.08 -13.31
N ILE A 428 -5.82 -1.74 -12.25
CA ILE A 428 -5.34 -1.76 -10.88
C ILE A 428 -6.10 -2.89 -10.18
N THR A 429 -5.39 -3.73 -9.43
CA THR A 429 -5.96 -4.93 -8.83
C THR A 429 -5.69 -5.01 -7.35
N ASP A 430 -6.50 -5.78 -6.63
CA ASP A 430 -6.32 -6.06 -5.21
C ASP A 430 -5.06 -6.88 -4.88
N LYS A 431 -4.45 -7.50 -5.90
CA LYS A 431 -3.23 -8.32 -5.76
C LYS A 431 -1.99 -7.67 -6.37
N LYS A 432 -2.10 -6.43 -6.87
CA LYS A 432 -1.03 -5.69 -7.56
C LYS A 432 -0.52 -6.38 -8.85
N PHE A 433 -1.26 -7.33 -9.39
CA PHE A 433 -0.95 -8.01 -10.65
C PHE A 433 -2.18 -8.71 -11.24
N PHE A 434 -2.07 -9.12 -12.50
CA PHE A 434 -3.01 -10.00 -13.17
C PHE A 434 -2.28 -10.97 -14.09
N HIS A 435 -3.00 -11.97 -14.63
CA HIS A 435 -2.41 -12.96 -15.52
C HIS A 435 -2.76 -12.67 -16.98
N LEU A 436 -1.75 -12.77 -17.84
CA LEU A 436 -1.88 -12.74 -19.29
C LEU A 436 -1.21 -14.02 -19.85
N GLY A 437 -2.01 -15.04 -20.17
CA GLY A 437 -1.48 -16.35 -20.50
C GLY A 437 -0.64 -16.93 -19.35
N VAL A 438 0.63 -17.20 -19.64
CA VAL A 438 1.61 -17.71 -18.66
C VAL A 438 2.33 -16.61 -17.88
N LEU A 439 2.12 -15.35 -18.26
CA LEU A 439 2.76 -14.19 -17.66
C LEU A 439 1.98 -13.69 -16.46
N LYS A 440 2.71 -13.20 -15.45
CA LYS A 440 2.19 -12.34 -14.41
C LYS A 440 2.56 -10.92 -14.76
N ILE A 441 1.56 -10.11 -15.10
CA ILE A 441 1.73 -8.68 -15.40
C ILE A 441 1.48 -7.90 -14.12
N TYR A 442 2.40 -7.04 -13.72
CA TYR A 442 2.18 -6.14 -12.60
C TYR A 442 1.18 -5.06 -13.00
N ASP A 443 0.34 -4.65 -12.07
CA ASP A 443 -0.69 -3.66 -12.34
C ASP A 443 -0.09 -2.24 -12.51
N TYR A 444 -0.92 -1.29 -12.93
CA TYR A 444 -0.46 0.06 -13.26
C TYR A 444 0.24 0.75 -12.10
N ASN A 445 -0.28 0.60 -10.87
CA ASN A 445 0.28 1.22 -9.69
C ASN A 445 1.68 0.66 -9.33
N SER A 446 1.88 -0.63 -9.58
CA SER A 446 3.13 -1.31 -9.26
C SER A 446 4.27 -0.99 -10.23
N ALA A 447 3.98 -0.49 -11.42
CA ALA A 447 4.99 -0.26 -12.45
C ALA A 447 6.01 0.82 -12.04
N ILE A 448 5.54 1.98 -11.58
CA ILE A 448 6.41 3.07 -11.09
C ILE A 448 7.05 2.72 -9.75
N GLU A 449 6.30 2.14 -8.79
CA GLU A 449 6.85 1.69 -7.52
C GLU A 449 8.04 0.74 -7.70
N LEU A 450 7.91 -0.21 -8.62
CA LEU A 450 8.99 -1.15 -8.94
C LEU A 450 10.17 -0.44 -9.59
N PHE A 451 9.93 0.48 -10.51
CA PHE A 451 10.99 1.25 -11.17
C PHE A 451 11.76 2.11 -10.16
N LEU A 452 11.08 2.81 -9.27
CA LEU A 452 11.71 3.61 -8.21
C LEU A 452 12.45 2.75 -7.18
N SER A 453 12.01 1.50 -6.96
CA SER A 453 12.66 0.56 -6.05
C SER A 453 13.92 -0.09 -6.62
N MET A 454 14.08 -0.07 -7.93
CA MET A 454 15.28 -0.56 -8.59
C MET A 454 16.35 0.52 -8.53
N ASN A 455 17.34 0.35 -7.64
CA ASN A 455 18.54 1.17 -7.64
C ASN A 455 19.33 0.89 -8.92
N TYR A 456 19.01 1.60 -9.97
CA TYR A 456 19.89 1.71 -11.14
C TYR A 456 21.05 2.62 -10.74
N VAL A 457 22.14 2.02 -10.29
CA VAL A 457 23.45 2.67 -10.16
C VAL A 457 24.24 2.40 -11.43
#